data_15fc973ff216ae815d25340b31b050a7
#
_entry.id   15fc973ff216ae815d25340b31b050a7
#
_cell.length_a   1.000
_cell.length_b   1.000
_cell.length_c   1.000
_cell.angle_alpha   90.00
_cell.angle_beta   90.00
_cell.angle_gamma   90.00
#
_symmetry.space_group_name_H-M   'P 1'
#
loop_
_entity.id
_entity.type
_entity.pdbx_description
1 polymer ?
#
loop_
_entity_poly.entity_id
_entity_poly.type
_entity_poly.pdbx_seq_one_letter_code
_entity_poly.pdbx_strand_id
1 'polypeptide(L)'
;TDPEHTRFVKHLQLLDPEEYPTTSTPKIQVADDLLICAMTAGSGPGALVEQSELMNMKCQAGIQIWSLKEDPENPKYLGYWDCGVPHSIGVHRFMYNGGPYVYLSCESERFEGMIMRIVDISDPTNPHEVGNWWAPHQFVDGYPCRTVDHHAGHVPSFMDKGWMHGPPFRRDDGIMFCGYGGDGLYVLDATDVTRPHLLGQLKFMPAFSSHLAGARTHTALP
;
A
#
# COMPACT_ATOMS: atom_id res chain seq x y z
N THR A 1 -5.56 -24.55 -14.62
CA THR A 1 -4.20 -24.02 -14.94
C THR A 1 -3.18 -25.08 -14.60
N ASP A 2 -2.35 -25.44 -15.57
CA ASP A 2 -1.28 -26.41 -15.43
C ASP A 2 0.04 -25.63 -15.20
N PRO A 3 0.64 -25.68 -14.00
CA PRO A 3 1.86 -24.93 -13.70
C PRO A 3 3.09 -25.46 -14.44
N GLU A 4 3.04 -26.69 -14.95
CA GLU A 4 4.12 -27.29 -15.72
C GLU A 4 4.14 -26.81 -17.20
N HIS A 5 3.01 -26.24 -17.67
CA HIS A 5 2.86 -25.75 -19.03
C HIS A 5 2.45 -24.28 -19.06
N THR A 6 3.22 -23.43 -18.38
CA THR A 6 3.00 -21.99 -18.40
C THR A 6 3.28 -21.42 -19.79
N ARG A 7 2.44 -20.48 -20.22
CA ARG A 7 2.64 -19.71 -21.46
C ARG A 7 2.58 -18.22 -21.18
N PHE A 8 3.36 -17.45 -21.93
CA PHE A 8 3.19 -16.00 -21.96
C PHE A 8 1.87 -15.69 -22.68
N VAL A 9 0.98 -14.92 -22.04
CA VAL A 9 -0.30 -14.51 -22.61
C VAL A 9 -0.16 -13.12 -23.21
N LYS A 10 0.18 -12.13 -22.38
CA LYS A 10 0.17 -10.74 -22.80
C LYS A 10 0.98 -9.86 -21.81
N HIS A 11 1.53 -8.78 -22.32
CA HIS A 11 1.95 -7.65 -21.53
C HIS A 11 0.79 -6.66 -21.43
N LEU A 12 0.28 -6.41 -20.22
CA LEU A 12 -0.74 -5.42 -19.98
C LEU A 12 -0.08 -4.08 -19.67
N GLN A 13 -0.21 -3.12 -20.58
CA GLN A 13 0.24 -1.75 -20.36
C GLN A 13 -0.80 -1.01 -19.50
N LEU A 14 -0.50 -0.81 -18.21
CA LEU A 14 -1.45 -0.22 -17.26
C LEU A 14 -1.53 1.30 -17.39
N LEU A 15 -0.45 1.94 -17.81
CA LEU A 15 -0.30 3.39 -17.92
C LEU A 15 0.49 3.74 -19.17
N ASP A 16 0.26 4.93 -19.70
CA ASP A 16 1.15 5.52 -20.68
C ASP A 16 2.46 5.94 -19.99
N PRO A 17 3.62 5.35 -20.35
CA PRO A 17 4.89 5.66 -19.71
C PRO A 17 5.40 7.08 -20.02
N GLU A 18 4.91 7.71 -21.08
CA GLU A 18 5.24 9.11 -21.38
C GLU A 18 4.44 10.07 -20.51
N GLU A 19 3.18 9.73 -20.19
CA GLU A 19 2.32 10.53 -19.31
C GLU A 19 2.66 10.32 -17.83
N TYR A 20 3.00 9.07 -17.44
CA TYR A 20 3.26 8.68 -16.05
C TYR A 20 4.64 8.05 -15.87
N PRO A 21 5.73 8.81 -16.14
CA PRO A 21 7.08 8.24 -16.22
C PRO A 21 7.64 7.74 -14.90
N THR A 22 7.05 8.16 -13.78
CA THR A 22 7.51 7.82 -12.42
C THR A 22 6.64 6.78 -11.74
N THR A 23 5.55 6.33 -12.38
CA THR A 23 4.66 5.33 -11.81
C THR A 23 5.11 3.92 -12.15
N SER A 24 5.13 3.06 -11.14
CA SER A 24 5.36 1.62 -11.30
C SER A 24 4.27 0.82 -10.62
N THR A 25 4.14 -0.45 -11.03
CA THR A 25 3.18 -1.41 -10.48
C THR A 25 3.93 -2.59 -9.86
N PRO A 26 4.51 -2.41 -8.66
CA PRO A 26 5.35 -3.44 -8.08
C PRO A 26 4.57 -4.62 -7.48
N LYS A 27 3.27 -4.49 -7.27
CA LYS A 27 2.42 -5.50 -6.62
C LYS A 27 1.09 -5.62 -7.32
N ILE A 28 0.70 -6.88 -7.55
CA ILE A 28 -0.60 -7.25 -8.10
C ILE A 28 -1.18 -8.39 -7.26
N GLN A 29 -2.50 -8.44 -7.15
CA GLN A 29 -3.24 -9.57 -6.57
C GLN A 29 -4.50 -9.84 -7.38
N VAL A 30 -4.90 -11.10 -7.41
CA VAL A 30 -6.07 -11.58 -8.16
C VAL A 30 -6.96 -12.40 -7.23
N ALA A 31 -8.22 -12.01 -7.14
CA ALA A 31 -9.30 -12.77 -6.53
C ALA A 31 -10.66 -12.31 -7.12
N ASP A 32 -11.70 -13.13 -7.04
CA ASP A 32 -13.07 -12.81 -7.48
C ASP A 32 -13.16 -12.23 -8.90
N ASP A 33 -12.37 -12.79 -9.83
CA ASP A 33 -12.24 -12.28 -11.21
C ASP A 33 -11.79 -10.81 -11.31
N LEU A 34 -11.20 -10.27 -10.25
CA LEU A 34 -10.57 -8.95 -10.25
C LEU A 34 -9.05 -9.05 -10.18
N LEU A 35 -8.38 -8.21 -10.96
CA LEU A 35 -6.95 -7.94 -10.87
C LEU A 35 -6.79 -6.55 -10.24
N ILE A 36 -6.15 -6.50 -9.07
CA ILE A 36 -5.83 -5.27 -8.37
C ILE A 36 -4.35 -4.97 -8.57
N CYS A 37 -4.04 -3.76 -9.01
CA CYS A 37 -2.69 -3.29 -9.28
C CYS A 37 -2.35 -2.10 -8.36
N ALA A 38 -1.33 -2.24 -7.51
CA ALA A 38 -0.84 -1.13 -6.70
C ALA A 38 -0.03 -0.17 -7.57
N MET A 39 -0.37 1.11 -7.52
CA MET A 39 0.34 2.20 -8.18
C MET A 39 1.24 2.90 -7.17
N THR A 40 2.55 2.90 -7.45
CA THR A 40 3.58 3.46 -6.58
C THR A 40 4.39 4.48 -7.36
N ALA A 41 4.48 5.70 -6.86
CA ALA A 41 5.33 6.73 -7.44
C ALA A 41 6.81 6.53 -7.05
N GLY A 42 7.73 7.04 -7.85
CA GLY A 42 9.15 7.15 -7.51
C GLY A 42 10.01 5.89 -7.65
N SER A 43 9.46 4.79 -8.20
CA SER A 43 10.21 3.52 -8.37
C SER A 43 10.35 3.07 -9.84
N GLY A 44 9.97 3.92 -10.78
CA GLY A 44 10.10 3.67 -12.22
C GLY A 44 11.47 4.08 -12.80
N PRO A 45 11.62 4.07 -14.12
CA PRO A 45 12.85 4.53 -14.81
C PRO A 45 13.27 5.95 -14.44
N GLY A 46 12.34 6.77 -13.95
CA GLY A 46 12.59 8.11 -13.42
C GLY A 46 13.30 8.16 -12.06
N ALA A 47 13.61 7.02 -11.43
CA ALA A 47 14.37 7.00 -10.17
C ALA A 47 15.79 7.60 -10.26
N LEU A 48 16.27 7.89 -11.45
CA LEU A 48 17.54 8.57 -11.71
C LEU A 48 17.37 10.08 -11.97
N VAL A 49 16.13 10.58 -11.90
CA VAL A 49 15.81 12.00 -12.13
C VAL A 49 15.91 12.74 -10.80
N GLU A 50 16.36 13.98 -10.84
CA GLU A 50 16.44 14.85 -9.67
C GLU A 50 15.07 14.99 -9.01
N GLN A 51 15.02 15.00 -7.68
CA GLN A 51 13.77 15.02 -6.91
C GLN A 51 12.87 16.21 -7.25
N SER A 52 13.47 17.38 -7.54
CA SER A 52 12.73 18.58 -7.98
C SER A 52 11.97 18.38 -9.30
N GLU A 53 12.49 17.54 -10.17
CA GLU A 53 11.85 17.18 -11.45
C GLU A 53 10.77 16.12 -11.22
N LEU A 54 11.02 15.12 -10.34
CA LEU A 54 10.04 14.11 -9.95
C LEU A 54 8.76 14.74 -9.42
N MET A 55 8.88 15.82 -8.64
CA MET A 55 7.74 16.55 -8.04
C MET A 55 6.81 17.18 -9.08
N ASN A 56 7.29 17.40 -10.30
CA ASN A 56 6.51 18.00 -11.40
C ASN A 56 5.95 16.94 -12.38
N MET A 57 6.33 15.68 -12.22
CA MET A 57 5.89 14.62 -13.11
C MET A 57 4.55 14.06 -12.65
N LYS A 58 3.69 13.71 -13.59
CA LYS A 58 2.46 12.99 -13.28
C LYS A 58 2.77 11.59 -12.75
N CYS A 59 2.11 11.24 -11.68
CA CYS A 59 2.15 9.88 -11.14
C CYS A 59 0.75 9.43 -10.75
N GLN A 60 0.52 8.12 -10.76
CA GLN A 60 -0.62 7.51 -10.07
C GLN A 60 -0.13 6.95 -8.73
N ALA A 61 -0.88 7.20 -7.68
CA ALA A 61 -0.58 6.79 -6.32
C ALA A 61 -1.85 6.22 -5.68
N GLY A 62 -2.08 4.93 -5.85
CA GLY A 62 -3.34 4.29 -5.43
C GLY A 62 -3.46 2.85 -5.89
N ILE A 63 -4.64 2.44 -6.29
CA ILE A 63 -4.89 1.13 -6.89
C ILE A 63 -5.71 1.25 -8.18
N GLN A 64 -5.32 0.49 -9.20
CA GLN A 64 -6.16 0.23 -10.37
C GLN A 64 -6.87 -1.11 -10.22
N ILE A 65 -8.09 -1.18 -10.73
CA ILE A 65 -8.96 -2.36 -10.69
C ILE A 65 -9.32 -2.76 -12.11
N TRP A 66 -9.12 -4.03 -12.41
CA TRP A 66 -9.37 -4.60 -13.72
C TRP A 66 -10.21 -5.87 -13.59
N SER A 67 -11.15 -6.10 -14.51
CA SER A 67 -11.93 -7.33 -14.59
C SER A 67 -11.24 -8.40 -15.44
N LEU A 68 -11.20 -9.62 -14.92
CA LEU A 68 -10.80 -10.83 -15.61
C LEU A 68 -12.00 -11.69 -16.01
N LYS A 69 -13.23 -11.27 -15.67
CA LYS A 69 -14.42 -12.10 -15.69
C LYS A 69 -14.80 -12.57 -17.10
N GLU A 70 -14.75 -11.69 -18.08
CA GLU A 70 -15.21 -12.02 -19.46
C GLU A 70 -14.07 -12.64 -20.27
N ASP A 71 -12.89 -12.07 -20.16
CA ASP A 71 -11.70 -12.52 -20.86
C ASP A 71 -10.44 -12.25 -20.00
N PRO A 72 -9.92 -13.26 -19.29
CA PRO A 72 -8.73 -13.09 -18.47
C PRO A 72 -7.45 -12.82 -19.27
N GLU A 73 -7.45 -13.09 -20.57
CA GLU A 73 -6.33 -12.76 -21.45
C GLU A 73 -6.37 -11.29 -21.93
N ASN A 74 -7.54 -10.65 -21.83
CA ASN A 74 -7.74 -9.23 -22.14
C ASN A 74 -8.49 -8.53 -20.99
N PRO A 75 -7.82 -8.27 -19.86
CA PRO A 75 -8.43 -7.61 -18.72
C PRO A 75 -9.05 -6.27 -19.08
N LYS A 76 -10.24 -6.01 -18.56
CA LYS A 76 -10.96 -4.76 -18.76
C LYS A 76 -10.76 -3.82 -17.58
N TYR A 77 -10.27 -2.61 -17.85
CA TYR A 77 -10.17 -1.56 -16.83
C TYR A 77 -11.56 -1.20 -16.28
N LEU A 78 -11.67 -1.11 -14.94
CA LEU A 78 -12.91 -0.78 -14.25
C LEU A 78 -12.80 0.57 -13.54
N GLY A 79 -11.76 0.79 -12.75
CA GLY A 79 -11.65 2.01 -11.96
C GLY A 79 -10.29 2.20 -11.31
N TYR A 80 -10.13 3.37 -10.70
CA TYR A 80 -8.93 3.78 -9.97
C TYR A 80 -9.33 4.49 -8.67
N TRP A 81 -8.68 4.11 -7.58
CA TRP A 81 -8.70 4.83 -6.33
C TRP A 81 -7.37 5.55 -6.13
N ASP A 82 -7.42 6.85 -5.91
CA ASP A 82 -6.27 7.69 -5.59
C ASP A 82 -6.10 7.82 -4.09
N CYS A 83 -4.86 7.77 -3.58
CA CYS A 83 -4.60 7.92 -2.16
C CYS A 83 -4.86 9.36 -1.65
N GLY A 84 -5.04 10.32 -2.55
CA GLY A 84 -5.35 11.70 -2.21
C GLY A 84 -4.19 12.52 -1.65
N VAL A 85 -2.97 11.98 -1.68
CA VAL A 85 -1.79 12.65 -1.15
C VAL A 85 -0.90 13.09 -2.32
N PRO A 86 -0.71 14.40 -2.53
CA PRO A 86 0.15 14.89 -3.59
C PRO A 86 1.58 14.33 -3.47
N HIS A 87 2.12 13.84 -4.57
CA HIS A 87 3.47 13.27 -4.64
C HIS A 87 3.74 12.10 -3.68
N SER A 88 2.66 11.40 -3.27
CA SER A 88 2.77 10.20 -2.46
C SER A 88 3.53 9.10 -3.19
N ILE A 89 4.26 8.28 -2.43
CA ILE A 89 4.78 7.01 -2.97
C ILE A 89 3.65 6.02 -3.32
N GLY A 90 2.41 6.33 -2.94
CA GLY A 90 1.22 5.53 -3.25
C GLY A 90 1.06 4.31 -2.36
N VAL A 91 0.52 3.24 -2.95
CA VAL A 91 0.27 1.99 -2.24
C VAL A 91 1.52 1.11 -2.28
N HIS A 92 2.23 1.06 -1.17
CA HIS A 92 3.46 0.26 -1.08
C HIS A 92 3.18 -1.24 -1.01
N ARG A 93 2.20 -1.65 -0.20
CA ARG A 93 1.75 -3.02 -0.03
C ARG A 93 0.23 -3.06 0.14
N PHE A 94 -0.38 -4.16 -0.25
CA PHE A 94 -1.80 -4.36 -0.02
C PHE A 94 -2.14 -5.83 0.09
N MET A 95 -3.34 -6.10 0.60
CA MET A 95 -3.94 -7.43 0.61
C MET A 95 -5.34 -7.37 0.00
N TYR A 96 -5.55 -8.24 -0.97
CA TYR A 96 -6.85 -8.55 -1.55
C TYR A 96 -6.95 -10.07 -1.75
N ASN A 97 -7.81 -10.71 -1.02
CA ASN A 97 -8.08 -12.15 -1.10
C ASN A 97 -9.54 -12.47 -1.46
N GLY A 98 -10.21 -11.49 -2.08
CA GLY A 98 -11.62 -11.53 -2.43
C GLY A 98 -12.49 -10.69 -1.49
N GLY A 99 -13.77 -10.57 -1.86
CA GLY A 99 -14.75 -9.76 -1.17
C GLY A 99 -14.70 -8.27 -1.51
N PRO A 100 -15.43 -7.44 -0.73
CA PRO A 100 -15.65 -6.04 -1.09
C PRO A 100 -14.52 -5.09 -0.71
N TYR A 101 -13.48 -5.53 0.01
CA TYR A 101 -12.49 -4.63 0.57
C TYR A 101 -11.06 -4.96 0.17
N VAL A 102 -10.27 -3.90 -0.09
CA VAL A 102 -8.82 -3.96 -0.24
C VAL A 102 -8.17 -3.28 0.96
N TYR A 103 -7.19 -3.95 1.56
CA TYR A 103 -6.48 -3.49 2.75
C TYR A 103 -5.10 -3.01 2.35
N LEU A 104 -4.77 -1.74 2.63
CA LEU A 104 -3.60 -1.07 2.09
C LEU A 104 -2.62 -0.63 3.17
N SER A 105 -1.33 -0.71 2.86
CA SER A 105 -0.28 0.09 3.48
C SER A 105 0.01 1.26 2.54
N CYS A 106 -0.42 2.46 2.94
CA CYS A 106 -0.44 3.63 2.07
C CYS A 106 -0.29 4.93 2.88
N GLU A 107 0.28 5.95 2.27
CA GLU A 107 0.31 7.28 2.87
C GLU A 107 -1.09 7.90 2.94
N SER A 108 -1.27 8.82 3.88
CA SER A 108 -2.48 9.62 4.03
C SER A 108 -2.11 11.01 4.54
N GLU A 109 -2.88 12.02 4.17
CA GLU A 109 -2.70 13.36 4.72
C GLU A 109 -2.72 13.35 6.24
N ARG A 110 -1.90 14.21 6.85
CA ARG A 110 -1.79 14.39 8.31
C ARG A 110 -1.14 13.23 9.08
N PHE A 111 -0.55 12.24 8.39
CA PHE A 111 0.14 11.13 9.03
C PHE A 111 1.59 11.03 8.53
N GLU A 112 2.49 10.69 9.44
CA GLU A 112 3.87 10.40 9.10
C GLU A 112 4.00 8.94 8.64
N GLY A 113 4.48 8.74 7.41
CA GLY A 113 4.65 7.43 6.81
C GLY A 113 3.33 6.74 6.43
N MET A 114 3.42 5.45 6.16
CA MET A 114 2.26 4.67 5.73
C MET A 114 1.41 4.21 6.91
N ILE A 115 0.11 4.32 6.76
CA ILE A 115 -0.91 3.82 7.69
C ILE A 115 -1.70 2.67 7.05
N MET A 116 -2.52 1.99 7.83
CA MET A 116 -3.51 1.05 7.31
C MET A 116 -4.71 1.82 6.77
N ARG A 117 -5.10 1.54 5.50
CA ARG A 117 -6.30 2.11 4.87
C ARG A 117 -7.14 0.99 4.27
N ILE A 118 -8.45 1.16 4.27
CA ILE A 118 -9.42 0.18 3.75
C ILE A 118 -10.23 0.84 2.65
N VAL A 119 -10.19 0.25 1.47
CA VAL A 119 -10.95 0.73 0.30
C VAL A 119 -12.05 -0.25 -0.03
N ASP A 120 -13.28 0.24 -0.10
CA ASP A 120 -14.44 -0.50 -0.60
C ASP A 120 -14.40 -0.53 -2.12
N ILE A 121 -14.48 -1.72 -2.67
CA ILE A 121 -14.52 -2.02 -4.11
C ILE A 121 -15.77 -2.82 -4.48
N SER A 122 -16.83 -2.78 -3.65
CA SER A 122 -18.12 -3.42 -3.96
C SER A 122 -18.67 -2.96 -5.31
N ASP A 123 -18.46 -1.69 -5.64
CA ASP A 123 -18.52 -1.17 -6.99
C ASP A 123 -17.09 -0.85 -7.46
N PRO A 124 -16.45 -1.75 -8.23
CA PRO A 124 -15.08 -1.57 -8.67
C PRO A 124 -14.89 -0.40 -9.65
N THR A 125 -15.98 0.19 -10.15
CA THR A 125 -15.94 1.40 -10.99
C THR A 125 -15.94 2.69 -10.17
N ASN A 126 -16.25 2.61 -8.88
CA ASN A 126 -16.28 3.74 -7.95
C ASN A 126 -15.66 3.39 -6.58
N PRO A 127 -14.38 2.96 -6.55
CA PRO A 127 -13.71 2.58 -5.31
C PRO A 127 -13.56 3.80 -4.38
N HIS A 128 -13.75 3.60 -3.06
CA HIS A 128 -13.64 4.67 -2.09
C HIS A 128 -13.14 4.17 -0.74
N GLU A 129 -12.44 5.02 0.00
CA GLU A 129 -11.97 4.69 1.34
C GLU A 129 -13.15 4.66 2.32
N VAL A 130 -13.18 3.62 3.17
CA VAL A 130 -14.22 3.43 4.18
C VAL A 130 -13.66 3.40 5.60
N GLY A 131 -12.36 3.14 5.78
CA GLY A 131 -11.75 3.11 7.08
C GLY A 131 -10.23 3.18 7.02
N ASN A 132 -9.65 3.51 8.17
CA ASN A 132 -8.21 3.53 8.34
C ASN A 132 -7.84 3.33 9.82
N TRP A 133 -6.57 3.03 10.06
CA TRP A 133 -5.99 2.98 11.38
C TRP A 133 -4.50 3.38 11.33
N TRP A 134 -4.02 4.05 12.36
CA TRP A 134 -2.66 4.53 12.50
C TRP A 134 -2.14 4.35 13.91
N ALA A 135 -0.83 4.22 14.06
CA ALA A 135 -0.20 4.26 15.38
C ALA A 135 -0.22 5.70 15.94
N PRO A 136 -0.44 5.89 17.26
CA PRO A 136 -0.67 7.22 17.84
C PRO A 136 0.40 8.28 17.53
N HIS A 137 1.64 7.85 17.32
CA HIS A 137 2.75 8.75 17.00
C HIS A 137 2.79 9.22 15.54
N GLN A 138 2.01 8.60 14.64
CA GLN A 138 1.98 8.96 13.21
C GLN A 138 1.14 10.20 12.92
N PHE A 139 0.19 10.55 13.82
CA PHE A 139 -0.64 11.72 13.61
C PHE A 139 0.16 13.01 13.80
N VAL A 140 0.16 13.87 12.77
CA VAL A 140 0.88 15.15 12.76
C VAL A 140 -0.10 16.28 12.51
N ASP A 141 -0.42 17.06 13.54
CA ASP A 141 -1.33 18.18 13.42
C ASP A 141 -0.68 19.33 12.61
N GLY A 142 -1.40 19.80 11.58
CA GLY A 142 -1.00 20.97 10.80
C GLY A 142 0.09 20.74 9.73
N TYR A 143 0.49 19.51 9.47
CA TYR A 143 1.43 19.21 8.37
C TYR A 143 0.76 18.49 7.21
N PRO A 144 0.99 18.95 5.96
CA PRO A 144 0.76 18.06 4.82
C PRO A 144 1.71 16.86 4.98
N CYS A 145 1.23 15.68 4.58
CA CYS A 145 2.07 14.49 4.51
C CYS A 145 3.37 14.86 3.77
N ARG A 146 4.49 14.77 4.46
CA ARG A 146 5.77 14.86 3.79
C ARG A 146 6.04 13.49 3.21
N THR A 147 6.07 13.41 1.90
CA THR A 147 6.83 12.36 1.23
C THR A 147 8.19 12.31 1.90
N VAL A 148 8.50 11.18 2.51
CA VAL A 148 9.79 11.01 3.16
C VAL A 148 10.84 11.26 2.10
N ASP A 149 11.66 12.30 2.29
CA ASP A 149 12.78 12.59 1.43
C ASP A 149 13.84 11.50 1.64
N HIS A 150 13.69 10.41 0.91
CA HIS A 150 14.62 9.29 0.95
C HIS A 150 16.04 9.66 0.49
N HIS A 151 16.23 10.86 -0.05
CA HIS A 151 17.50 11.31 -0.62
C HIS A 151 18.23 12.36 0.21
N ALA A 152 17.59 12.97 1.21
CA ALA A 152 18.21 14.03 2.00
C ALA A 152 19.28 13.57 3.00
N GLY A 153 19.74 12.33 2.97
CA GLY A 153 20.77 11.82 3.88
C GLY A 153 20.41 11.84 5.36
N HIS A 154 19.31 12.47 5.68
CA HIS A 154 18.70 12.48 6.99
C HIS A 154 17.45 11.62 6.88
N VAL A 155 17.64 10.32 7.06
CA VAL A 155 16.52 9.41 7.24
C VAL A 155 15.90 9.78 8.58
N PRO A 156 14.82 10.58 8.61
CA PRO A 156 14.21 10.85 9.89
C PRO A 156 13.79 9.49 10.41
N SER A 157 13.98 9.30 11.62
CA SER A 157 13.47 8.32 12.57
C SER A 157 12.32 7.36 12.21
N PHE A 158 11.94 7.19 10.90
CA PHE A 158 11.09 6.04 10.54
C PHE A 158 11.80 4.74 10.87
N MET A 159 13.12 4.80 11.01
CA MET A 159 13.94 3.72 11.53
C MET A 159 13.67 3.47 13.02
N ASP A 160 13.33 4.52 13.76
CA ASP A 160 13.10 4.51 15.21
C ASP A 160 11.60 4.49 15.54
N LYS A 161 10.77 5.13 14.71
CA LYS A 161 9.31 5.10 14.81
C LYS A 161 8.75 4.12 13.80
N GLY A 162 7.85 3.28 14.21
CA GLY A 162 7.18 2.33 13.33
C GLY A 162 6.27 3.02 12.34
N TRP A 163 6.23 2.51 11.13
CA TRP A 163 5.23 2.78 10.12
C TRP A 163 4.84 1.47 9.46
N MET A 164 3.68 1.42 8.88
CA MET A 164 3.20 0.20 8.28
C MET A 164 3.95 -0.10 6.98
N HIS A 165 4.71 -1.19 6.95
CA HIS A 165 5.50 -1.54 5.76
C HIS A 165 4.89 -2.69 4.97
N GLY A 166 4.53 -3.78 5.64
CA GLY A 166 3.90 -4.95 5.02
C GLY A 166 2.41 -4.74 4.74
N PRO A 167 1.79 -5.66 3.99
CA PRO A 167 0.34 -5.62 3.83
C PRO A 167 -0.33 -5.88 5.18
N PRO A 168 -1.46 -5.20 5.47
CA PRO A 168 -2.32 -5.62 6.57
C PRO A 168 -2.95 -6.96 6.22
N PHE A 169 -2.97 -7.89 7.16
CA PHE A 169 -3.59 -9.18 6.98
C PHE A 169 -4.86 -9.26 7.84
N ARG A 170 -6.01 -9.38 7.21
CA ARG A 170 -7.29 -9.57 7.90
C ARG A 170 -7.75 -11.02 7.79
N ARG A 171 -8.05 -11.66 8.92
CA ARG A 171 -8.69 -12.97 9.01
C ARG A 171 -10.20 -12.85 8.78
N ASP A 172 -10.85 -13.98 8.53
CA ASP A 172 -12.30 -14.05 8.30
C ASP A 172 -13.13 -13.61 9.54
N ASP A 173 -12.57 -13.77 10.74
CA ASP A 173 -13.20 -13.31 11.99
C ASP A 173 -13.05 -11.80 12.26
N GLY A 174 -12.45 -11.06 11.33
CA GLY A 174 -12.27 -9.63 11.45
C GLY A 174 -11.00 -9.17 12.16
N ILE A 175 -10.21 -10.09 12.73
CA ILE A 175 -8.93 -9.74 13.35
C ILE A 175 -7.89 -9.42 12.28
N MET A 176 -7.22 -8.28 12.45
CA MET A 176 -6.23 -7.78 11.51
C MET A 176 -4.84 -7.66 12.13
N PHE A 177 -3.83 -8.07 11.38
CA PHE A 177 -2.42 -8.05 11.78
C PHE A 177 -1.67 -7.04 10.93
N CYS A 178 -1.03 -6.06 11.59
CA CYS A 178 -0.34 -4.95 10.94
C CYS A 178 1.12 -4.89 11.40
N GLY A 179 2.05 -5.18 10.49
CA GLY A 179 3.48 -5.07 10.75
C GLY A 179 3.94 -3.61 10.67
N TYR A 180 4.42 -3.07 11.78
CA TYR A 180 4.81 -1.66 11.94
C TYR A 180 6.29 -1.50 12.26
N GLY A 181 7.14 -1.98 11.40
CA GLY A 181 8.59 -1.75 11.51
C GLY A 181 9.14 -1.93 12.93
N GLY A 182 9.73 -0.88 13.48
CA GLY A 182 10.30 -0.89 14.83
C GLY A 182 9.28 -0.99 15.98
N ASP A 183 8.02 -0.63 15.73
CA ASP A 183 6.95 -0.76 16.74
C ASP A 183 6.50 -2.21 16.96
N GLY A 184 6.87 -3.11 16.06
CA GLY A 184 6.49 -4.51 16.13
C GLY A 184 5.17 -4.80 15.40
N LEU A 185 4.32 -5.59 16.03
CA LEU A 185 3.04 -6.02 15.48
C LEU A 185 1.89 -5.35 16.24
N TYR A 186 1.00 -4.70 15.50
CA TYR A 186 -0.30 -4.30 16.02
C TYR A 186 -1.37 -5.29 15.58
N VAL A 187 -2.26 -5.62 16.52
CA VAL A 187 -3.43 -6.46 16.29
C VAL A 187 -4.67 -5.61 16.48
N LEU A 188 -5.50 -5.57 15.45
CA LEU A 188 -6.70 -4.74 15.42
C LEU A 188 -7.95 -5.61 15.34
N ASP A 189 -9.05 -5.13 15.90
CA ASP A 189 -10.38 -5.54 15.53
C ASP A 189 -10.86 -4.68 14.36
N ALA A 190 -11.10 -5.30 13.22
CA ALA A 190 -11.64 -4.73 12.00
C ALA A 190 -12.91 -5.47 11.56
N THR A 191 -13.70 -5.97 12.52
CA THR A 191 -15.06 -6.50 12.26
C THR A 191 -15.94 -5.40 11.68
N ASP A 192 -15.85 -4.19 12.23
CA ASP A 192 -16.33 -2.97 11.58
C ASP A 192 -15.16 -2.31 10.83
N VAL A 193 -15.13 -2.50 9.52
CA VAL A 193 -14.08 -1.95 8.66
C VAL A 193 -14.03 -0.42 8.65
N THR A 194 -15.11 0.26 9.07
CA THR A 194 -15.17 1.73 9.13
C THR A 194 -14.53 2.28 10.40
N ARG A 195 -14.32 1.43 11.41
CA ARG A 195 -13.78 1.81 12.74
C ARG A 195 -12.82 0.77 13.31
N PRO A 196 -11.75 0.41 12.62
CA PRO A 196 -10.77 -0.50 13.17
C PRO A 196 -10.21 0.04 14.48
N HIS A 197 -10.04 -0.81 15.48
CA HIS A 197 -9.50 -0.39 16.76
C HIS A 197 -8.46 -1.37 17.32
N LEU A 198 -7.57 -0.85 18.16
CA LEU A 198 -6.46 -1.60 18.70
C LEU A 198 -6.95 -2.65 19.74
N LEU A 199 -6.57 -3.91 19.53
CA LEU A 199 -6.69 -4.98 20.51
C LEU A 199 -5.42 -5.17 21.32
N GLY A 200 -4.24 -5.05 20.66
CA GLY A 200 -2.98 -5.26 21.32
C GLY A 200 -1.77 -4.96 20.45
N GLN A 201 -0.62 -4.92 21.09
CA GLN A 201 0.67 -4.71 20.44
C GLN A 201 1.68 -5.73 20.95
N LEU A 202 2.40 -6.39 20.05
CA LEU A 202 3.57 -7.19 20.37
C LEU A 202 4.83 -6.41 20.01
N LYS A 203 5.57 -6.00 21.02
CA LYS A 203 6.91 -5.40 20.87
C LYS A 203 7.98 -6.44 21.04
N PHE A 204 9.00 -6.38 20.23
CA PHE A 204 10.19 -7.21 20.44
C PHE A 204 11.09 -6.61 21.50
N MET A 205 11.62 -7.46 22.40
CA MET A 205 12.53 -7.05 23.49
C MET A 205 13.82 -7.90 23.42
N PRO A 206 14.99 -7.29 23.30
CA PRO A 206 15.22 -5.86 23.16
C PRO A 206 14.67 -5.33 21.85
N ALA A 207 14.28 -4.07 21.83
CA ALA A 207 13.82 -3.43 20.61
C ALA A 207 14.86 -3.64 19.49
N PHE A 208 14.45 -4.15 18.35
CA PHE A 208 15.32 -4.25 17.18
C PHE A 208 15.56 -2.86 16.59
N SER A 209 16.16 -1.99 17.35
CA SER A 209 16.43 -0.60 17.00
C SER A 209 17.78 -0.39 16.34
N SER A 210 18.52 -1.46 16.02
CA SER A 210 19.82 -1.24 15.41
C SER A 210 19.66 -1.06 13.90
N HIS A 211 20.13 0.06 13.41
CA HIS A 211 20.40 0.32 12.01
C HIS A 211 21.31 -0.76 11.37
N LEU A 212 21.88 -1.65 12.15
CA LEU A 212 22.73 -2.75 11.70
C LEU A 212 21.94 -4.05 11.46
N ALA A 213 20.77 -4.25 12.05
CA ALA A 213 20.13 -5.55 12.04
C ALA A 213 19.03 -5.73 10.97
N GLY A 214 18.50 -4.64 10.38
CA GLY A 214 17.44 -4.72 9.35
C GLY A 214 16.16 -5.47 9.78
N ALA A 215 16.13 -5.97 11.01
CA ALA A 215 15.05 -6.81 11.53
C ALA A 215 13.88 -5.93 11.99
N ARG A 216 13.00 -5.62 11.06
CA ARG A 216 11.76 -4.91 11.33
C ARG A 216 10.60 -5.84 11.07
N THR A 217 9.51 -5.63 11.80
CA THR A 217 8.26 -6.30 11.49
C THR A 217 7.78 -5.83 10.13
N HIS A 218 7.92 -6.69 9.13
CA HIS A 218 7.55 -6.38 7.76
C HIS A 218 6.15 -6.92 7.44
N THR A 219 5.96 -8.22 7.58
CA THR A 219 4.72 -8.91 7.26
C THR A 219 4.38 -9.85 8.41
N ALA A 220 3.16 -9.79 8.87
CA ALA A 220 2.64 -10.70 9.87
C ALA A 220 1.51 -11.52 9.25
N LEU A 221 1.70 -12.81 9.18
CA LEU A 221 0.68 -13.78 8.80
C LEU A 221 0.26 -14.56 10.05
N PRO A 222 -1.03 -14.80 10.28
CA PRO A 222 -1.52 -15.61 11.40
C PRO A 222 -1.23 -17.09 11.20
#